data_35967de15e404098a999000299ef80bf
#
_entry.id   35967de15e404098a999000299ef80bf
#
_cell.length_a   1.000
_cell.length_b   1.000
_cell.length_c   1.000
_cell.angle_alpha   90.00
_cell.angle_beta   90.00
_cell.angle_gamma   90.00
#
_symmetry.space_group_name_H-M   'P 1'
#
loop_
_entity.id
_entity.type
_entity.pdbx_description
1 polymer ?
#
loop_
_entity_poly.entity_id
_entity_poly.type
_entity_poly.pdbx_seq_one_letter_code
_entity_poly.pdbx_strand_id
1 'polypeptide(L)'
;MKNFNQSSLARFFTRFPKLLFAGLMYSIPFAVFSGIFILISFLSGFNNVILWSLGIIPAMPFYSGLVMVIRKISVEKEDVNVFKTFVQAFRENLKKSIFNGFVAYLIVACSFFAILYYGTLAQTDIVYGSVFTIYIVFSIAMLIMLFYVPLLTITYDLRLRDIYKNSLLLIFGKILR
;
A
#
# COMPACT_ATOMS: atom_id res chain seq x y z
N MET A 1 11.43 21.80 32.46
CA MET A 1 11.93 20.92 31.39
C MET A 1 11.70 19.41 31.63
N LYS A 2 11.69 18.88 32.85
CA LYS A 2 11.48 17.44 33.13
C LYS A 2 10.11 16.89 32.73
N ASN A 3 9.05 17.69 32.75
CA ASN A 3 7.66 17.21 32.47
C ASN A 3 7.35 16.98 30.99
N PHE A 4 8.10 17.56 30.06
CA PHE A 4 7.85 17.40 28.62
C PHE A 4 8.26 16.01 28.11
N ASN A 5 9.38 15.47 28.57
CA ASN A 5 9.86 14.15 28.17
C ASN A 5 9.03 13.00 28.74
N GLN A 6 8.59 13.10 30.02
CA GLN A 6 7.76 12.07 30.63
C GLN A 6 6.38 11.95 29.94
N SER A 7 5.76 13.08 29.58
CA SER A 7 4.49 13.09 28.83
C SER A 7 4.62 12.53 27.41
N SER A 8 5.79 12.67 26.78
CA SER A 8 6.07 12.16 25.41
C SER A 8 6.30 10.64 25.43
N LEU A 9 7.06 10.12 26.39
CA LEU A 9 7.28 8.68 26.59
C LEU A 9 5.98 7.96 26.97
N ALA A 10 5.20 8.50 27.89
CA ALA A 10 3.92 7.90 28.29
C ALA A 10 2.96 7.80 27.07
N ARG A 11 2.91 8.83 26.24
CA ARG A 11 2.13 8.81 24.99
C ARG A 11 2.63 7.79 23.98
N PHE A 12 3.94 7.58 23.91
CA PHE A 12 4.51 6.55 23.05
C PHE A 12 4.08 5.15 23.54
N PHE A 13 4.25 4.84 24.81
CA PHE A 13 3.89 3.53 25.38
C PHE A 13 2.39 3.21 25.30
N THR A 14 1.52 4.20 25.31
CA THR A 14 0.06 3.99 25.15
C THR A 14 -0.35 3.82 23.69
N ARG A 15 0.34 4.45 22.72
CA ARG A 15 0.00 4.39 21.29
C ARG A 15 0.65 3.23 20.58
N PHE A 16 1.88 2.89 20.94
CA PHE A 16 2.65 1.84 20.28
C PHE A 16 1.94 0.48 20.26
N PRO A 17 1.39 -0.05 21.37
CA PRO A 17 0.65 -1.31 21.34
C PRO A 17 -0.57 -1.27 20.43
N LYS A 18 -1.28 -0.12 20.35
CA LYS A 18 -2.43 0.06 19.48
C LYS A 18 -2.05 0.03 18.01
N LEU A 19 -0.96 0.68 17.64
CA LEU A 19 -0.43 0.67 16.28
C LEU A 19 0.08 -0.73 15.89
N LEU A 20 0.76 -1.41 16.81
CA LEU A 20 1.22 -2.77 16.61
C LEU A 20 0.05 -3.73 16.40
N PHE A 21 -1.00 -3.64 17.22
CA PHE A 21 -2.21 -4.45 17.07
C PHE A 21 -2.90 -4.20 15.71
N ALA A 22 -3.03 -2.93 15.29
CA ALA A 22 -3.57 -2.59 13.97
C ALA A 22 -2.69 -3.16 12.83
N GLY A 23 -1.37 -3.11 12.99
CA GLY A 23 -0.41 -3.73 12.07
C GLY A 23 -0.62 -5.24 11.94
N LEU A 24 -0.81 -5.95 13.04
CA LEU A 24 -1.10 -7.39 13.04
C LEU A 24 -2.44 -7.71 12.35
N MET A 25 -3.49 -6.90 12.59
CA MET A 25 -4.79 -7.05 11.94
C MET A 25 -4.71 -6.91 10.40
N TYR A 26 -3.71 -6.21 9.88
CA TYR A 26 -3.44 -6.14 8.44
C TYR A 26 -2.49 -7.23 7.97
N SER A 27 -1.38 -7.46 8.69
CA SER A 27 -0.31 -8.35 8.25
C SER A 27 -0.75 -9.81 8.19
N ILE A 28 -1.61 -10.26 9.13
CA ILE A 28 -2.11 -11.64 9.15
C ILE A 28 -2.95 -11.94 7.91
N PRO A 29 -4.03 -11.18 7.57
CA PRO A 29 -4.77 -11.38 6.32
C PRO A 29 -3.89 -11.28 5.07
N PHE A 30 -2.98 -10.31 5.03
CA PHE A 30 -2.05 -10.16 3.91
C PHE A 30 -1.18 -11.41 3.71
N ALA A 31 -0.60 -11.94 4.80
CA ALA A 31 0.20 -13.15 4.75
C ALA A 31 -0.61 -14.39 4.34
N VAL A 32 -1.85 -14.50 4.83
CA VAL A 32 -2.76 -15.61 4.48
C VAL A 32 -3.11 -15.56 2.99
N PHE A 33 -3.58 -14.42 2.48
CA PHE A 33 -3.94 -14.31 1.06
C PHE A 33 -2.74 -14.48 0.14
N SER A 34 -1.61 -13.85 0.45
CA SER A 34 -0.38 -14.02 -0.33
C SER A 34 0.12 -15.47 -0.28
N GLY A 35 0.07 -16.10 0.89
CA GLY A 35 0.44 -17.51 1.07
C GLY A 35 -0.41 -18.48 0.26
N ILE A 36 -1.73 -18.25 0.17
CA ILE A 36 -2.64 -19.04 -0.66
C ILE A 36 -2.21 -18.95 -2.14
N PHE A 37 -1.95 -17.76 -2.67
CA PHE A 37 -1.56 -17.60 -4.08
C PHE A 37 -0.15 -18.14 -4.36
N ILE A 38 0.79 -18.03 -3.40
CA ILE A 38 2.10 -18.67 -3.49
C ILE A 38 1.94 -20.20 -3.55
N LEU A 39 1.08 -20.78 -2.69
CA LEU A 39 0.83 -22.21 -2.68
C LEU A 39 0.21 -22.69 -4.01
N ILE A 40 -0.80 -21.96 -4.52
CA ILE A 40 -1.41 -22.25 -5.82
C ILE A 40 -0.37 -22.19 -6.95
N SER A 41 0.51 -21.19 -6.92
CA SER A 41 1.60 -21.05 -7.88
C SER A 41 2.55 -22.26 -7.86
N PHE A 42 2.90 -22.69 -6.66
CA PHE A 42 3.77 -23.86 -6.47
C PHE A 42 3.12 -25.16 -6.99
N LEU A 43 1.84 -25.39 -6.65
CA LEU A 43 1.09 -26.59 -7.05
C LEU A 43 0.79 -26.63 -8.56
N SER A 44 0.59 -25.46 -9.19
CA SER A 44 0.32 -25.37 -10.64
C SER A 44 1.57 -25.43 -11.52
N GLY A 45 2.76 -25.42 -10.94
CA GLY A 45 4.02 -25.33 -11.67
C GLY A 45 4.31 -23.94 -12.28
N PHE A 46 3.38 -22.99 -12.16
CA PHE A 46 3.55 -21.61 -12.60
C PHE A 46 4.18 -20.76 -11.49
N ASN A 47 5.46 -20.93 -11.25
CA ASN A 47 6.18 -20.16 -10.23
C ASN A 47 6.45 -18.74 -10.73
N ASN A 48 5.47 -17.83 -10.58
CA ASN A 48 5.53 -16.47 -11.08
C ASN A 48 5.04 -15.45 -10.05
N VAL A 49 5.79 -14.36 -9.87
CA VAL A 49 5.46 -13.24 -8.98
C VAL A 49 4.11 -12.58 -9.34
N ILE A 50 3.69 -12.66 -10.60
CA ILE A 50 2.36 -12.17 -11.04
C ILE A 50 1.24 -12.90 -10.29
N LEU A 51 1.34 -14.23 -10.13
CA LEU A 51 0.38 -15.00 -9.34
C LEU A 51 0.47 -14.66 -7.84
N TRP A 52 1.67 -14.50 -7.31
CA TRP A 52 1.85 -14.17 -5.88
C TRP A 52 1.24 -12.83 -5.52
N SER A 53 1.37 -11.84 -6.41
CA SER A 53 0.84 -10.49 -6.20
C SER A 53 -0.70 -10.41 -6.23
N LEU A 54 -1.43 -11.44 -6.69
CA LEU A 54 -2.89 -11.50 -6.60
C LEU A 54 -3.41 -11.36 -5.17
N GLY A 55 -2.63 -11.77 -4.18
CA GLY A 55 -2.96 -11.61 -2.76
C GLY A 55 -3.13 -10.15 -2.31
N ILE A 56 -2.61 -9.19 -3.06
CA ILE A 56 -2.78 -7.75 -2.79
C ILE A 56 -4.26 -7.35 -2.88
N ILE A 57 -5.02 -7.92 -3.83
CA ILE A 57 -6.41 -7.55 -4.07
C ILE A 57 -7.28 -7.74 -2.82
N PRO A 58 -7.40 -8.95 -2.24
CA PRO A 58 -8.21 -9.16 -1.04
C PRO A 58 -7.59 -8.57 0.24
N ALA A 59 -6.29 -8.26 0.25
CA ALA A 59 -5.63 -7.65 1.40
C ALA A 59 -5.86 -6.13 1.50
N MET A 60 -6.17 -5.45 0.39
CA MET A 60 -6.29 -3.98 0.35
C MET A 60 -7.39 -3.40 1.25
N PRO A 61 -8.57 -4.01 1.46
CA PRO A 61 -9.54 -3.54 2.44
C PRO A 61 -9.00 -3.52 3.88
N PHE A 62 -8.18 -4.49 4.26
CA PHE A 62 -7.51 -4.50 5.57
C PHE A 62 -6.48 -3.38 5.70
N TYR A 63 -5.81 -3.03 4.61
CA TYR A 63 -4.92 -1.86 4.58
C TYR A 63 -5.66 -0.56 4.84
N SER A 64 -6.89 -0.41 4.34
CA SER A 64 -7.75 0.73 4.65
C SER A 64 -8.07 0.83 6.15
N GLY A 65 -8.33 -0.30 6.81
CA GLY A 65 -8.51 -0.37 8.25
C GLY A 65 -7.27 0.12 9.02
N LEU A 66 -6.09 -0.35 8.61
CA LEU A 66 -4.82 0.07 9.19
C LEU A 66 -4.58 1.58 9.05
N VAL A 67 -4.76 2.13 7.84
CA VAL A 67 -4.54 3.56 7.56
C VAL A 67 -5.48 4.44 8.40
N MET A 68 -6.75 4.06 8.57
CA MET A 68 -7.69 4.81 9.41
C MET A 68 -7.26 4.82 10.88
N VAL A 69 -6.83 3.69 11.42
CA VAL A 69 -6.34 3.61 12.81
C VAL A 69 -5.10 4.48 13.01
N ILE A 70 -4.13 4.39 12.09
CA ILE A 70 -2.92 5.21 12.13
C ILE A 70 -3.28 6.69 12.08
N ARG A 71 -4.19 7.10 11.19
CA ARG A 71 -4.64 8.49 11.06
C ARG A 71 -5.23 9.00 12.37
N LYS A 72 -6.20 8.29 12.95
CA LYS A 72 -6.87 8.71 14.20
C LYS A 72 -5.88 8.83 15.37
N ILE A 73 -5.00 7.86 15.55
CA ILE A 73 -4.02 7.85 16.65
C ILE A 73 -2.91 8.90 16.45
N SER A 74 -2.36 9.00 15.22
CA SER A 74 -1.16 9.80 14.98
C SER A 74 -1.45 11.25 14.60
N VAL A 75 -2.50 11.50 13.80
CA VAL A 75 -2.84 12.82 13.29
C VAL A 75 -3.90 13.49 14.16
N GLU A 76 -5.02 12.82 14.39
CA GLU A 76 -6.16 13.36 15.15
C GLU A 76 -5.93 13.26 16.66
N LYS A 77 -4.95 12.45 17.10
CA LYS A 77 -4.55 12.24 18.51
C LYS A 77 -5.69 11.72 19.37
N GLU A 78 -6.66 11.02 18.75
CA GLU A 78 -7.79 10.44 19.43
C GLU A 78 -7.44 9.13 20.16
N ASP A 79 -8.11 8.89 21.27
CA ASP A 79 -8.09 7.59 21.94
C ASP A 79 -9.19 6.71 21.35
N VAL A 80 -8.82 5.76 20.48
CA VAL A 80 -9.77 4.96 19.72
C VAL A 80 -9.73 3.49 20.13
N ASN A 81 -10.88 2.83 20.02
CA ASN A 81 -10.96 1.39 20.02
C ASN A 81 -10.46 0.87 18.67
N VAL A 82 -9.24 0.30 18.65
CA VAL A 82 -8.54 -0.13 17.43
C VAL A 82 -9.38 -1.09 16.61
N PHE A 83 -9.95 -2.14 17.25
CA PHE A 83 -10.73 -3.16 16.55
C PHE A 83 -11.98 -2.56 15.88
N LYS A 84 -12.75 -1.78 16.64
CA LYS A 84 -13.98 -1.15 16.11
C LYS A 84 -13.67 -0.21 14.95
N THR A 85 -12.68 0.66 15.12
CA THR A 85 -12.25 1.61 14.07
C THR A 85 -11.75 0.90 12.83
N PHE A 86 -10.94 -0.14 13.00
CA PHE A 86 -10.42 -0.95 11.90
C PHE A 86 -11.53 -1.62 11.09
N VAL A 87 -12.44 -2.35 11.77
CA VAL A 87 -13.55 -3.05 11.12
C VAL A 87 -14.53 -2.08 10.46
N GLN A 88 -14.78 -0.94 11.07
CA GLN A 88 -15.63 0.11 10.48
C GLN A 88 -15.01 0.61 9.17
N ALA A 89 -13.75 1.02 9.18
CA ALA A 89 -13.07 1.51 7.98
C ALA A 89 -12.94 0.44 6.87
N PHE A 90 -12.69 -0.82 7.26
CA PHE A 90 -12.72 -1.96 6.35
C PHE A 90 -14.07 -2.07 5.62
N ARG A 91 -15.18 -2.04 6.36
CA ARG A 91 -16.54 -2.19 5.79
C ARG A 91 -16.95 -1.00 4.93
N GLU A 92 -16.74 0.21 5.41
CA GLU A 92 -17.12 1.44 4.71
C GLU A 92 -16.37 1.62 3.38
N ASN A 93 -15.11 1.20 3.33
CA ASN A 93 -14.26 1.37 2.15
C ASN A 93 -14.07 0.10 1.31
N LEU A 94 -14.79 -1.00 1.60
CA LEU A 94 -14.58 -2.30 0.99
C LEU A 94 -14.52 -2.24 -0.54
N LYS A 95 -15.53 -1.66 -1.18
CA LYS A 95 -15.63 -1.58 -2.65
C LYS A 95 -14.51 -0.74 -3.26
N LYS A 96 -14.25 0.45 -2.70
CA LYS A 96 -13.17 1.34 -3.16
C LYS A 96 -11.80 0.67 -2.97
N SER A 97 -11.62 -0.03 -1.85
CA SER A 97 -10.35 -0.70 -1.52
C SER A 97 -10.07 -1.93 -2.38
N ILE A 98 -11.08 -2.76 -2.70
CA ILE A 98 -10.90 -3.88 -3.65
C ILE A 98 -10.50 -3.35 -5.02
N PHE A 99 -11.14 -2.28 -5.51
CA PHE A 99 -10.74 -1.66 -6.77
C PHE A 99 -9.31 -1.13 -6.72
N ASN A 100 -8.93 -0.45 -5.63
CA ASN A 100 -7.56 0.00 -5.43
C ASN A 100 -6.56 -1.18 -5.38
N GLY A 101 -6.96 -2.32 -4.78
CA GLY A 101 -6.20 -3.55 -4.78
C GLY A 101 -5.97 -4.12 -6.18
N PHE A 102 -7.00 -4.09 -7.02
CA PHE A 102 -6.88 -4.51 -8.42
C PHE A 102 -5.91 -3.61 -9.21
N VAL A 103 -6.01 -2.28 -9.05
CA VAL A 103 -5.07 -1.35 -9.68
C VAL A 103 -3.65 -1.54 -9.15
N ALA A 104 -3.49 -1.74 -7.84
CA ALA A 104 -2.19 -2.02 -7.23
C ALA A 104 -1.57 -3.31 -7.79
N TYR A 105 -2.38 -4.36 -7.90
CA TYR A 105 -1.96 -5.62 -8.54
C TYR A 105 -1.48 -5.39 -9.97
N LEU A 106 -2.24 -4.67 -10.80
CA LEU A 106 -1.84 -4.40 -12.19
C LEU A 106 -0.52 -3.62 -12.26
N ILE A 107 -0.34 -2.60 -11.40
CA ILE A 107 0.90 -1.83 -11.36
C ILE A 107 2.09 -2.73 -11.00
N VAL A 108 1.95 -3.57 -9.96
CA VAL A 108 3.01 -4.49 -9.54
C VAL A 108 3.31 -5.53 -10.62
N ALA A 109 2.28 -6.16 -11.20
CA ALA A 109 2.43 -7.18 -12.22
C ALA A 109 3.07 -6.62 -13.50
N CYS A 110 2.60 -5.48 -13.99
CA CYS A 110 3.18 -4.80 -15.17
C CYS A 110 4.61 -4.35 -14.90
N SER A 111 4.89 -3.79 -13.71
CA SER A 111 6.23 -3.35 -13.34
C SER A 111 7.21 -4.52 -13.30
N PHE A 112 6.81 -5.63 -12.71
CA PHE A 112 7.64 -6.82 -12.63
C PHE A 112 7.90 -7.43 -14.01
N PHE A 113 6.86 -7.58 -14.84
CA PHE A 113 7.00 -8.07 -16.20
C PHE A 113 7.96 -7.21 -17.03
N ALA A 114 7.79 -5.90 -16.98
CA ALA A 114 8.62 -5.00 -17.75
C ALA A 114 10.07 -4.94 -17.25
N ILE A 115 10.30 -5.05 -15.93
CA ILE A 115 11.66 -5.14 -15.38
C ILE A 115 12.37 -6.40 -15.90
N LEU A 116 11.69 -7.55 -15.92
CA LEU A 116 12.26 -8.78 -16.44
C LEU A 116 12.52 -8.69 -17.95
N TYR A 117 11.53 -8.23 -18.72
CA TYR A 117 11.62 -8.18 -20.18
C TYR A 117 12.67 -7.19 -20.66
N TYR A 118 12.59 -5.93 -20.23
CA TYR A 118 13.56 -4.91 -20.64
C TYR A 118 14.92 -5.10 -19.97
N GLY A 119 14.98 -5.69 -18.78
CA GLY A 119 16.25 -6.01 -18.12
C GLY A 119 17.10 -7.02 -18.89
N THR A 120 16.48 -8.00 -19.55
CA THR A 120 17.19 -8.92 -20.44
C THR A 120 17.63 -8.25 -21.75
N LEU A 121 16.77 -7.43 -22.35
CA LEU A 121 17.08 -6.73 -23.61
C LEU A 121 18.11 -5.60 -23.41
N ALA A 122 18.16 -4.97 -22.26
CA ALA A 122 19.12 -3.92 -21.93
C ALA A 122 20.60 -4.40 -22.01
N GLN A 123 20.82 -5.71 -21.93
CA GLN A 123 22.16 -6.29 -22.09
C GLN A 123 22.59 -6.39 -23.57
N THR A 124 21.66 -6.26 -24.51
CA THR A 124 21.91 -6.44 -25.94
C THR A 124 22.07 -5.13 -26.70
N ASP A 125 21.37 -4.05 -26.24
CA ASP A 125 21.39 -2.75 -26.93
C ASP A 125 21.19 -1.59 -25.94
N ILE A 126 21.92 -0.50 -26.15
CA ILE A 126 21.87 0.72 -25.35
C ILE A 126 20.48 1.40 -25.38
N VAL A 127 19.74 1.26 -26.48
CA VAL A 127 18.38 1.79 -26.63
C VAL A 127 17.46 1.11 -25.61
N TYR A 128 17.51 -0.21 -25.49
CA TYR A 128 16.72 -0.95 -24.50
C TYR A 128 17.17 -0.64 -23.06
N GLY A 129 18.44 -0.37 -22.83
CA GLY A 129 18.97 0.10 -21.56
C GLY A 129 18.36 1.43 -21.13
N SER A 130 18.19 2.37 -22.06
CA SER A 130 17.56 3.66 -21.83
C SER A 130 16.07 3.50 -21.50
N VAL A 131 15.34 2.68 -22.26
CA VAL A 131 13.92 2.36 -21.99
C VAL A 131 13.75 1.71 -20.62
N PHE A 132 14.61 0.77 -20.27
CA PHE A 132 14.61 0.10 -18.96
C PHE A 132 14.77 1.09 -17.81
N THR A 133 15.71 2.04 -17.92
CA THR A 133 15.95 3.07 -16.91
C THR A 133 14.73 3.97 -16.70
N ILE A 134 14.13 4.46 -17.80
CA ILE A 134 12.91 5.27 -17.75
C ILE A 134 11.78 4.48 -17.08
N TYR A 135 11.65 3.21 -17.42
CA TYR A 135 10.61 2.35 -16.86
C TYR A 135 10.77 2.10 -15.37
N ILE A 136 12.00 1.92 -14.87
CA ILE A 136 12.28 1.80 -13.43
C ILE A 136 11.82 3.05 -12.69
N VAL A 137 12.20 4.24 -13.19
CA VAL A 137 11.81 5.52 -12.57
C VAL A 137 10.28 5.67 -12.52
N PHE A 138 9.59 5.33 -13.64
CA PHE A 138 8.14 5.34 -13.71
C PHE A 138 7.51 4.34 -12.73
N SER A 139 8.03 3.12 -12.63
CA SER A 139 7.55 2.09 -11.70
C SER A 139 7.67 2.54 -10.24
N ILE A 140 8.79 3.17 -9.87
CA ILE A 140 8.98 3.74 -8.52
C ILE A 140 7.93 4.81 -8.23
N ALA A 141 7.68 5.73 -9.18
CA ALA A 141 6.65 6.75 -9.02
C ALA A 141 5.26 6.13 -8.83
N MET A 142 4.92 5.10 -9.60
CA MET A 142 3.64 4.38 -9.47
C MET A 142 3.53 3.65 -8.12
N LEU A 143 4.61 3.03 -7.64
CA LEU A 143 4.61 2.40 -6.32
C LEU A 143 4.40 3.43 -5.19
N ILE A 144 5.03 4.59 -5.28
CA ILE A 144 4.81 5.69 -4.33
C ILE A 144 3.34 6.14 -4.37
N MET A 145 2.73 6.22 -5.55
CA MET A 145 1.30 6.55 -5.70
C MET A 145 0.40 5.60 -4.91
N LEU A 146 0.73 4.31 -4.87
CA LEU A 146 -0.05 3.31 -4.14
C LEU A 146 -0.12 3.56 -2.63
N PHE A 147 0.82 4.28 -2.03
CA PHE A 147 0.74 4.70 -0.63
C PHE A 147 -0.23 5.88 -0.43
N TYR A 148 -0.31 6.80 -1.40
CA TYR A 148 -1.22 7.96 -1.29
C TYR A 148 -2.68 7.60 -1.58
N VAL A 149 -2.95 6.64 -2.46
CA VAL A 149 -4.31 6.26 -2.86
C VAL A 149 -5.18 5.84 -1.67
N PRO A 150 -4.78 4.90 -0.79
CA PRO A 150 -5.58 4.53 0.37
C PRO A 150 -5.73 5.67 1.38
N LEU A 151 -4.69 6.48 1.55
CA LEU A 151 -4.74 7.65 2.43
C LEU A 151 -5.80 8.65 1.97
N LEU A 152 -5.83 8.98 0.67
CA LEU A 152 -6.84 9.88 0.10
C LEU A 152 -8.24 9.25 0.10
N THR A 153 -8.34 7.94 -0.13
CA THR A 153 -9.62 7.20 -0.10
C THR A 153 -10.30 7.31 1.27
N ILE A 154 -9.51 7.26 2.35
CA ILE A 154 -10.00 7.28 3.73
C ILE A 154 -10.19 8.71 4.23
N THR A 155 -9.35 9.63 3.77
CA THR A 155 -9.33 11.02 4.27
C THR A 155 -10.43 11.87 3.63
N TYR A 156 -10.71 11.62 2.36
CA TYR A 156 -11.63 12.44 1.57
C TYR A 156 -12.69 11.56 0.89
N ASP A 157 -13.94 12.00 0.92
CA ASP A 157 -15.00 11.32 0.16
C ASP A 157 -14.98 11.78 -1.30
N LEU A 158 -13.89 11.42 -1.99
CA LEU A 158 -13.69 11.74 -3.40
C LEU A 158 -14.12 10.57 -4.30
N ARG A 159 -14.39 10.90 -5.58
CA ARG A 159 -14.55 9.90 -6.63
C ARG A 159 -13.19 9.23 -6.90
N LEU A 160 -13.19 7.96 -7.26
CA LEU A 160 -11.95 7.20 -7.53
C LEU A 160 -11.02 7.93 -8.52
N ARG A 161 -11.57 8.49 -9.60
CA ARG A 161 -10.79 9.26 -10.58
C ARG A 161 -10.03 10.42 -9.95
N ASP A 162 -10.66 11.15 -9.02
CA ASP A 162 -10.06 12.31 -8.37
C ASP A 162 -8.99 11.87 -7.35
N ILE A 163 -9.19 10.72 -6.70
CA ILE A 163 -8.19 10.12 -5.81
C ILE A 163 -6.89 9.83 -6.59
N TYR A 164 -6.98 9.17 -7.74
CA TYR A 164 -5.80 8.84 -8.56
C TYR A 164 -5.14 10.10 -9.13
N LYS A 165 -5.93 11.05 -9.64
CA LYS A 165 -5.43 12.34 -10.13
C LYS A 165 -4.67 13.10 -9.04
N ASN A 166 -5.25 13.21 -7.84
CA ASN A 166 -4.64 13.91 -6.72
C ASN A 166 -3.40 13.18 -6.19
N SER A 167 -3.40 11.84 -6.19
CA SER A 167 -2.22 11.04 -5.83
C SER A 167 -1.04 11.33 -6.75
N LEU A 168 -1.28 11.39 -8.07
CA LEU A 168 -0.26 11.75 -9.06
C LEU A 168 0.24 13.19 -8.86
N LEU A 169 -0.68 14.14 -8.67
CA LEU A 169 -0.29 15.55 -8.42
C LEU A 169 0.55 15.71 -7.16
N LEU A 170 0.27 14.94 -6.10
CA LEU A 170 1.07 14.97 -4.86
C LEU A 170 2.49 14.45 -5.09
N ILE A 171 2.68 13.44 -5.93
CA ILE A 171 4.01 12.92 -6.26
C ILE A 171 4.80 13.98 -7.02
N PHE A 172 4.26 14.45 -8.13
CA PHE A 172 4.97 15.42 -8.97
C PHE A 172 5.15 16.78 -8.26
N GLY A 173 4.15 17.24 -7.51
CA GLY A 173 4.25 18.50 -6.76
C GLY A 173 5.25 18.47 -5.60
N LYS A 174 5.60 17.29 -5.06
CA LYS A 174 6.65 17.15 -4.03
C LYS A 174 8.05 16.91 -4.62
N ILE A 175 8.14 16.29 -5.79
CA ILE A 175 9.42 16.07 -6.49
C ILE A 175 9.96 17.40 -7.06
N LEU A 176 9.06 18.33 -7.44
CA LEU A 176 9.42 19.62 -8.04
C LEU A 176 9.70 20.74 -7.01
N ARG A 177 9.60 20.46 -5.70
CA ARG A 177 9.97 21.37 -4.60
C ARG A 177 11.23 20.91 -3.91
#